data_c9836ba1efab2864b4e84329df29ee4c
#
_entry.id   c9836ba1efab2864b4e84329df29ee4c
#
_cell.length_a   1.000
_cell.length_b   1.000
_cell.length_c   1.000
_cell.angle_alpha   90.00
_cell.angle_beta   90.00
_cell.angle_gamma   90.00
#
_symmetry.space_group_name_H-M   'P 1'
#
loop_
_entity.id
_entity.type
_entity.pdbx_description
1 polymer ?
#
loop_
_entity_poly.entity_id
_entity_poly.type
_entity_poly.pdbx_seq_one_letter_code
_entity_poly.pdbx_strand_id
1 'polypeptide(L)'
;MEIELRRYPKMKDLMWMKECTIGTMGKEAKTPPSSGFVRDLLIARHSPIRELWFSYIIRDIPYWVTVHLVRHHVGFQPYVQSQRNDRQSAYDRNKAPQDAPVTMRVTLNADALLTLANKRLCKQASPETREVVQRMCALAEMVLPELRGLLVPACEYNGTCHEIRPCGKAAKWNEGSSGSISD
;
A
#
# COMPACT_ATOMS: atom_id res chain seq x y z
N MET A 1 -3.40 -14.42 13.07
CA MET A 1 -2.95 -13.68 11.87
C MET A 1 -1.43 -13.68 11.77
N GLU A 2 -0.90 -14.13 10.65
CA GLU A 2 0.53 -14.15 10.29
C GLU A 2 0.72 -13.41 8.96
N ILE A 3 1.78 -12.60 8.83
CA ILE A 3 2.12 -11.91 7.58
C ILE A 3 3.58 -12.18 7.24
N GLU A 4 3.80 -12.70 6.03
CA GLU A 4 5.12 -13.05 5.51
C GLU A 4 5.41 -12.22 4.25
N LEU A 5 6.56 -11.54 4.21
CA LEU A 5 7.04 -10.84 3.01
C LEU A 5 7.89 -11.80 2.17
N ARG A 6 7.39 -12.17 0.99
CA ARG A 6 8.00 -13.18 0.10
C ARG A 6 8.89 -12.58 -0.98
N ARG A 7 8.52 -11.42 -1.47
CA ARG A 7 9.26 -10.67 -2.48
C ARG A 7 9.36 -9.22 -2.07
N TYR A 8 10.51 -8.62 -2.30
CA TYR A 8 10.77 -7.21 -2.06
C TYR A 8 11.86 -6.71 -3.03
N PRO A 9 11.96 -5.41 -3.27
CA PRO A 9 12.95 -4.83 -4.17
C PRO A 9 14.38 -5.19 -3.76
N LYS A 10 15.18 -5.59 -4.73
CA LYS A 10 16.61 -5.84 -4.63
C LYS A 10 17.37 -4.76 -5.37
N MET A 11 18.70 -4.72 -5.25
CA MET A 11 19.55 -3.74 -5.93
C MET A 11 19.27 -3.66 -7.45
N LYS A 12 19.02 -4.79 -8.11
CA LYS A 12 18.65 -4.84 -9.53
C LYS A 12 17.38 -4.08 -9.87
N ASP A 13 16.37 -4.16 -8.96
CA ASP A 13 15.09 -3.49 -9.13
C ASP A 13 15.25 -1.97 -8.90
N LEU A 14 16.12 -1.58 -7.96
CA LEU A 14 16.48 -0.18 -7.73
C LEU A 14 17.29 0.40 -8.91
N MET A 15 18.19 -0.39 -9.50
CA MET A 15 18.91 -0.01 -10.73
C MET A 15 17.93 0.21 -11.88
N TRP A 16 17.00 -0.73 -12.10
CA TRP A 16 15.98 -0.62 -13.13
C TRP A 16 15.10 0.62 -12.93
N MET A 17 14.63 0.86 -11.71
CA MET A 17 13.89 2.08 -11.36
C MET A 17 14.69 3.35 -11.71
N LYS A 18 16.00 3.38 -11.41
CA LYS A 18 16.88 4.50 -11.77
C LYS A 18 16.99 4.66 -13.27
N GLU A 19 17.18 3.56 -14.02
CA GLU A 19 17.21 3.58 -15.49
C GLU A 19 15.92 4.15 -16.07
N CYS A 20 14.76 3.70 -15.58
CA CYS A 20 13.45 4.23 -15.97
C CYS A 20 13.35 5.74 -15.70
N THR A 21 13.98 6.22 -14.60
CA THR A 21 13.93 7.64 -14.24
C THR A 21 14.80 8.48 -15.16
N ILE A 22 16.10 8.15 -15.28
CA ILE A 22 17.05 9.00 -16.01
C ILE A 22 16.99 8.76 -17.52
N GLY A 23 16.51 7.59 -17.96
CA GLY A 23 16.30 7.26 -19.36
C GLY A 23 15.32 8.20 -20.05
N THR A 24 14.33 8.73 -19.32
CA THR A 24 13.42 9.76 -19.85
C THR A 24 14.15 11.07 -20.22
N MET A 25 15.35 11.29 -19.68
CA MET A 25 16.23 12.42 -20.01
C MET A 25 17.31 12.07 -21.02
N GLY A 26 17.22 10.89 -21.67
CA GLY A 26 18.22 10.40 -22.61
C GLY A 26 19.57 10.03 -21.97
N LYS A 27 19.59 9.71 -20.67
CA LYS A 27 20.80 9.35 -19.91
C LYS A 27 20.78 7.87 -19.52
N GLU A 28 21.98 7.31 -19.28
CA GLU A 28 22.16 5.94 -18.81
C GLU A 28 22.52 5.89 -17.32
N ALA A 29 21.99 4.90 -16.59
CA ALA A 29 22.35 4.65 -15.22
C ALA A 29 23.63 3.81 -15.13
N LYS A 30 24.75 4.45 -14.79
CA LYS A 30 26.06 3.77 -14.68
C LYS A 30 26.38 3.29 -13.25
N THR A 31 25.64 3.76 -12.25
CA THR A 31 25.90 3.46 -10.84
C THR A 31 24.58 3.21 -10.10
N PRO A 32 24.61 2.44 -9.00
CA PRO A 32 23.43 2.27 -8.16
C PRO A 32 22.83 3.60 -7.68
N PRO A 33 21.50 3.68 -7.47
CA PRO A 33 20.90 4.87 -6.89
C PRO A 33 21.38 5.07 -5.45
N SER A 34 21.56 6.31 -5.03
CA SER A 34 21.73 6.63 -3.62
C SER A 34 20.40 6.48 -2.87
N SER A 35 20.45 6.25 -1.56
CA SER A 35 19.26 6.21 -0.70
C SER A 35 18.44 7.51 -0.80
N GLY A 36 19.10 8.68 -0.84
CA GLY A 36 18.43 9.97 -1.05
C GLY A 36 17.64 10.02 -2.36
N PHE A 37 18.25 9.58 -3.47
CA PHE A 37 17.56 9.52 -4.77
C PHE A 37 16.31 8.63 -4.72
N VAL A 38 16.41 7.43 -4.11
CA VAL A 38 15.27 6.52 -3.96
C VAL A 38 14.18 7.18 -3.12
N ARG A 39 14.57 7.80 -1.99
CA ARG A 39 13.64 8.48 -1.09
C ARG A 39 12.92 9.65 -1.78
N ASP A 40 13.63 10.46 -2.53
CA ASP A 40 13.05 11.61 -3.24
C ASP A 40 11.99 11.16 -4.26
N LEU A 41 12.25 10.06 -5.00
CA LEU A 41 11.27 9.48 -5.92
C LEU A 41 10.04 8.93 -5.19
N LEU A 42 10.21 8.33 -4.00
CA LEU A 42 9.09 7.84 -3.18
C LEU A 42 8.25 9.00 -2.64
N ILE A 43 8.87 10.07 -2.14
CA ILE A 43 8.19 11.28 -1.66
C ILE A 43 7.40 11.95 -2.79
N ALA A 44 8.05 12.13 -3.94
CA ALA A 44 7.43 12.74 -5.12
C ALA A 44 6.41 11.82 -5.81
N ARG A 45 6.33 10.54 -5.39
CA ARG A 45 5.52 9.50 -6.04
C ARG A 45 5.75 9.45 -7.55
N HIS A 46 7.01 9.61 -7.96
CA HIS A 46 7.40 9.58 -9.35
C HIS A 46 7.18 8.19 -9.96
N SER A 47 6.62 8.11 -11.16
CA SER A 47 6.13 6.85 -11.75
C SER A 47 7.10 5.66 -11.73
N PRO A 48 8.45 5.80 -11.83
CA PRO A 48 9.36 4.67 -11.77
C PRO A 48 9.35 3.87 -10.45
N ILE A 49 8.83 4.42 -9.33
CA ILE A 49 8.67 3.64 -8.11
C ILE A 49 7.71 2.45 -8.28
N ARG A 50 6.92 2.43 -9.35
CA ARG A 50 6.03 1.32 -9.70
C ARG A 50 6.78 0.05 -10.12
N GLU A 51 8.08 0.15 -10.40
CA GLU A 51 8.95 -1.00 -10.66
C GLU A 51 9.39 -1.72 -9.36
N LEU A 52 9.17 -1.12 -8.20
CA LEU A 52 9.50 -1.69 -6.90
C LEU A 52 8.33 -2.53 -6.37
N TRP A 53 8.44 -3.86 -6.45
CA TRP A 53 7.37 -4.79 -6.13
C TRP A 53 7.59 -5.50 -4.79
N PHE A 54 6.49 -5.65 -4.03
CA PHE A 54 6.40 -6.40 -2.78
C PHE A 54 5.35 -7.50 -2.93
N SER A 55 5.62 -8.69 -2.41
CA SER A 55 4.63 -9.79 -2.37
C SER A 55 4.50 -10.32 -0.96
N TYR A 56 3.28 -10.43 -0.48
CA TYR A 56 2.96 -10.91 0.87
C TYR A 56 2.09 -12.16 0.82
N ILE A 57 2.25 -13.00 1.83
CA ILE A 57 1.26 -14.00 2.23
C ILE A 57 0.70 -13.55 3.57
N ILE A 58 -0.62 -13.43 3.65
CA ILE A 58 -1.36 -12.99 4.82
C ILE A 58 -2.29 -14.15 5.21
N ARG A 59 -2.06 -14.76 6.38
CA ARG A 59 -2.80 -15.93 6.86
C ARG A 59 -3.72 -15.56 8.02
N ASP A 60 -4.81 -16.28 8.15
CA ASP A 60 -5.76 -16.20 9.25
C ASP A 60 -6.29 -14.77 9.46
N ILE A 61 -6.71 -14.13 8.37
CA ILE A 61 -7.43 -12.86 8.40
C ILE A 61 -8.92 -13.10 8.16
N PRO A 62 -9.82 -12.35 8.79
CA PRO A 62 -11.24 -12.40 8.52
C PRO A 62 -11.52 -12.16 7.02
N TYR A 63 -12.41 -12.95 6.43
CA TYR A 63 -12.75 -12.82 5.01
C TYR A 63 -13.16 -11.39 4.63
N TRP A 64 -13.97 -10.72 5.46
CA TRP A 64 -14.40 -9.35 5.19
C TRP A 64 -13.24 -8.34 5.13
N VAL A 65 -12.11 -8.59 5.80
CA VAL A 65 -10.90 -7.74 5.69
C VAL A 65 -10.36 -7.80 4.27
N THR A 66 -10.36 -8.98 3.63
CA THR A 66 -9.92 -9.11 2.25
C THR A 66 -10.77 -8.26 1.30
N VAL A 67 -12.08 -8.14 1.56
CA VAL A 67 -12.99 -7.29 0.77
C VAL A 67 -12.58 -5.82 0.84
N HIS A 68 -12.08 -5.35 1.98
CA HIS A 68 -11.55 -3.99 2.09
C HIS A 68 -10.24 -3.80 1.30
N LEU A 69 -9.40 -4.83 1.24
CA LEU A 69 -8.09 -4.78 0.57
C LEU A 69 -8.22 -4.89 -0.95
N VAL A 70 -9.07 -5.77 -1.47
CA VAL A 70 -9.24 -5.97 -2.93
C VAL A 70 -9.85 -4.77 -3.66
N ARG A 71 -10.36 -3.78 -2.93
CA ARG A 71 -10.79 -2.50 -3.51
C ARG A 71 -9.65 -1.65 -4.07
N HIS A 72 -8.42 -1.95 -3.66
CA HIS A 72 -7.22 -1.39 -4.27
C HIS A 72 -6.85 -2.23 -5.49
N HIS A 73 -6.85 -1.64 -6.69
CA HIS A 73 -6.65 -2.39 -7.94
C HIS A 73 -5.55 -1.82 -8.84
N VAL A 74 -5.10 -0.59 -8.59
CA VAL A 74 -3.99 0.00 -9.35
C VAL A 74 -2.66 -0.41 -8.73
N GLY A 75 -1.89 -1.23 -9.46
CA GLY A 75 -0.61 -1.75 -8.95
C GLY A 75 -0.73 -2.73 -7.78
N PHE A 76 -1.91 -3.35 -7.62
CA PHE A 76 -2.27 -4.25 -6.53
C PHE A 76 -2.93 -5.50 -7.10
N GLN A 77 -2.31 -6.66 -6.92
CA GLN A 77 -2.74 -7.96 -7.46
C GLN A 77 -3.10 -8.91 -6.31
N PRO A 78 -4.39 -9.01 -5.93
CA PRO A 78 -4.85 -9.87 -4.85
C PRO A 78 -5.19 -11.29 -5.33
N TYR A 79 -4.87 -12.28 -4.50
CA TYR A 79 -5.24 -13.68 -4.67
C TYR A 79 -5.79 -14.19 -3.33
N VAL A 80 -7.12 -14.09 -3.16
CA VAL A 80 -7.82 -14.49 -1.93
C VAL A 80 -8.19 -15.96 -2.02
N GLN A 81 -8.04 -16.69 -0.91
CA GLN A 81 -8.50 -18.06 -0.77
C GLN A 81 -9.99 -18.15 -1.12
N SER A 82 -10.33 -19.06 -2.04
CA SER A 82 -11.71 -19.23 -2.49
C SER A 82 -12.59 -19.79 -1.38
N GLN A 83 -13.77 -19.24 -1.22
CA GLN A 83 -14.84 -19.77 -0.35
C GLN A 83 -15.87 -20.59 -1.15
N ARG A 84 -15.52 -21.08 -2.33
CA ARG A 84 -16.42 -21.91 -3.15
C ARG A 84 -16.45 -23.34 -2.62
N ASN A 85 -17.65 -23.90 -2.47
CA ASN A 85 -17.85 -25.28 -1.99
C ASN A 85 -17.20 -26.33 -2.90
N ASP A 86 -17.15 -26.07 -4.22
CA ASP A 86 -16.50 -26.94 -5.21
C ASP A 86 -14.95 -26.91 -5.16
N ARG A 87 -14.37 -25.98 -4.40
CA ARG A 87 -12.91 -25.82 -4.22
C ARG A 87 -12.41 -26.29 -2.86
N GLN A 88 -13.32 -26.42 -1.88
CA GLN A 88 -12.97 -26.80 -0.52
C GLN A 88 -14.01 -27.80 0.01
N SER A 89 -13.69 -29.07 -0.04
CA SER A 89 -14.63 -30.18 0.23
C SER A 89 -15.23 -30.19 1.64
N ALA A 90 -14.61 -29.54 2.62
CA ALA A 90 -15.12 -29.47 3.99
C ALA A 90 -15.73 -28.10 4.35
N TYR A 91 -15.95 -27.22 3.36
CA TYR A 91 -16.37 -25.85 3.59
C TYR A 91 -17.77 -25.57 3.04
N ASP A 92 -18.69 -25.21 3.88
CA ASP A 92 -20.00 -24.72 3.47
C ASP A 92 -20.09 -23.19 3.60
N ARG A 93 -19.91 -22.49 2.48
CA ARG A 93 -19.92 -21.02 2.45
C ARG A 93 -21.23 -20.40 2.90
N ASN A 94 -22.35 -21.15 2.81
CA ASN A 94 -23.66 -20.63 3.23
C ASN A 94 -23.80 -20.60 4.75
N LYS A 95 -22.97 -21.38 5.46
CA LYS A 95 -22.91 -21.42 6.92
C LYS A 95 -21.69 -20.71 7.47
N ALA A 96 -20.72 -20.35 6.64
CA ALA A 96 -19.50 -19.70 7.07
C ALA A 96 -19.78 -18.25 7.52
N PRO A 97 -19.31 -17.85 8.70
CA PRO A 97 -19.43 -16.47 9.15
C PRO A 97 -18.55 -15.54 8.28
N GLN A 98 -18.86 -14.25 8.25
CA GLN A 98 -18.08 -13.26 7.48
C GLN A 98 -16.65 -13.09 7.99
N ASP A 99 -16.41 -13.42 9.25
CA ASP A 99 -15.08 -13.41 9.87
C ASP A 99 -14.32 -14.74 9.74
N ALA A 100 -14.85 -15.71 8.97
CA ALA A 100 -14.14 -16.95 8.69
C ALA A 100 -12.70 -16.68 8.24
N PRO A 101 -11.70 -17.34 8.85
CA PRO A 101 -10.28 -17.07 8.53
C PRO A 101 -9.94 -17.53 7.11
N VAL A 102 -9.25 -16.68 6.37
CA VAL A 102 -8.77 -16.98 5.02
C VAL A 102 -7.31 -16.56 4.84
N THR A 103 -6.69 -17.15 3.84
CA THR A 103 -5.36 -16.74 3.37
C THR A 103 -5.48 -15.87 2.14
N MET A 104 -4.75 -14.77 2.12
CA MET A 104 -4.63 -13.88 0.98
C MET A 104 -3.16 -13.80 0.56
N ARG A 105 -2.91 -13.92 -0.73
CA ARG A 105 -1.62 -13.53 -1.33
C ARG A 105 -1.83 -12.23 -2.08
N VAL A 106 -0.87 -11.33 -1.97
CA VAL A 106 -0.95 -10.04 -2.67
C VAL A 106 0.41 -9.63 -3.18
N THR A 107 0.45 -9.13 -4.41
CA THR A 107 1.61 -8.46 -4.98
C THR A 107 1.22 -7.03 -5.31
N LEU A 108 2.02 -6.07 -4.83
CA LEU A 108 1.76 -4.66 -5.07
C LEU A 108 3.07 -3.90 -5.25
N ASN A 109 3.03 -2.83 -6.02
CA ASN A 109 4.18 -1.95 -6.18
C ASN A 109 4.25 -0.87 -5.09
N ALA A 110 5.36 -0.14 -5.02
CA ALA A 110 5.59 0.87 -3.98
C ALA A 110 4.53 1.99 -4.00
N ASP A 111 4.06 2.43 -5.17
CA ASP A 111 3.01 3.46 -5.28
C ASP A 111 1.66 2.95 -4.73
N ALA A 112 1.32 1.68 -5.03
CA ALA A 112 0.15 1.02 -4.46
C ALA A 112 0.27 0.84 -2.94
N LEU A 113 1.47 0.52 -2.42
CA LEU A 113 1.72 0.39 -0.98
C LEU A 113 1.54 1.72 -0.25
N LEU A 114 2.07 2.83 -0.79
CA LEU A 114 1.84 4.19 -0.29
C LEU A 114 0.35 4.53 -0.28
N THR A 115 -0.36 4.24 -1.37
CA THR A 115 -1.81 4.47 -1.46
C THR A 115 -2.59 3.64 -0.45
N LEU A 116 -2.23 2.37 -0.28
CA LEU A 116 -2.84 1.47 0.70
C LEU A 116 -2.63 2.01 2.13
N ALA A 117 -1.40 2.39 2.47
CA ALA A 117 -1.07 2.98 3.77
C ALA A 117 -1.89 4.25 4.04
N ASN A 118 -1.91 5.19 3.09
CA ASN A 118 -2.66 6.44 3.22
C ASN A 118 -4.15 6.20 3.52
N LYS A 119 -4.77 5.19 2.90
CA LYS A 119 -6.21 4.93 3.07
C LYS A 119 -6.52 4.01 4.25
N ARG A 120 -5.70 3.00 4.51
CA ARG A 120 -6.03 1.93 5.48
C ARG A 120 -5.40 2.10 6.84
N LEU A 121 -4.40 2.98 7.01
CA LEU A 121 -3.89 3.36 8.33
C LEU A 121 -4.73 4.47 8.99
N CYS A 122 -5.67 5.08 8.26
CA CYS A 122 -6.62 6.04 8.81
C CYS A 122 -7.51 5.41 9.89
N LYS A 123 -7.85 6.16 10.94
CA LYS A 123 -8.78 5.72 12.02
C LYS A 123 -10.18 5.37 11.51
N GLN A 124 -10.57 5.82 10.31
CA GLN A 124 -11.84 5.45 9.67
C GLN A 124 -11.84 4.02 9.12
N ALA A 125 -10.67 3.40 8.92
CA ALA A 125 -10.59 1.98 8.59
C ALA A 125 -10.83 1.13 9.84
N SER A 126 -11.37 -0.09 9.66
CA SER A 126 -11.54 -1.02 10.79
C SER A 126 -10.20 -1.34 11.45
N PRO A 127 -10.19 -1.62 12.77
CA PRO A 127 -8.97 -1.97 13.50
C PRO A 127 -8.20 -3.12 12.87
N GLU A 128 -8.90 -4.17 12.44
CA GLU A 128 -8.31 -5.38 11.86
C GLU A 128 -7.66 -5.08 10.50
N THR A 129 -8.32 -4.28 9.66
CA THR A 129 -7.72 -3.85 8.38
C THR A 129 -6.49 -2.98 8.61
N ARG A 130 -6.53 -2.08 9.60
CA ARG A 130 -5.36 -1.26 9.97
C ARG A 130 -4.21 -2.12 10.43
N GLU A 131 -4.47 -3.12 11.29
CA GLU A 131 -3.44 -4.01 11.81
C GLU A 131 -2.73 -4.77 10.69
N VAL A 132 -3.49 -5.34 9.73
CA VAL A 132 -2.92 -6.00 8.55
C VAL A 132 -2.00 -5.06 7.80
N VAL A 133 -2.48 -3.86 7.46
CA VAL A 133 -1.69 -2.90 6.65
C VAL A 133 -0.48 -2.38 7.43
N GLN A 134 -0.62 -2.13 8.74
CA GLN A 134 0.49 -1.70 9.60
C GLN A 134 1.63 -2.71 9.62
N ARG A 135 1.31 -4.02 9.73
CA ARG A 135 2.31 -5.09 9.68
C ARG A 135 2.96 -5.22 8.30
N MET A 136 2.17 -5.08 7.22
CA MET A 136 2.72 -5.04 5.85
C MET A 136 3.71 -3.89 5.68
N CYS A 137 3.35 -2.69 6.14
CA CYS A 137 4.20 -1.50 6.08
C CYS A 137 5.50 -1.69 6.87
N ALA A 138 5.42 -2.22 8.10
CA ALA A 138 6.60 -2.48 8.92
C ALA A 138 7.59 -3.42 8.24
N LEU A 139 7.09 -4.50 7.60
CA LEU A 139 7.94 -5.43 6.84
C LEU A 139 8.58 -4.76 5.61
N ALA A 140 7.85 -3.88 4.92
CA ALA A 140 8.39 -3.13 3.78
C ALA A 140 9.49 -2.16 4.20
N GLU A 141 9.32 -1.44 5.32
CA GLU A 141 10.30 -0.51 5.87
C GLU A 141 11.59 -1.19 6.36
N MET A 142 11.50 -2.47 6.76
CA MET A 142 12.69 -3.26 7.12
C MET A 142 13.58 -3.55 5.91
N VAL A 143 12.99 -3.75 4.73
CA VAL A 143 13.72 -4.15 3.51
C VAL A 143 13.99 -3.00 2.55
N LEU A 144 13.24 -1.91 2.67
CA LEU A 144 13.43 -0.65 1.92
C LEU A 144 13.30 0.53 2.91
N PRO A 145 14.38 0.85 3.66
CA PRO A 145 14.35 1.87 4.71
C PRO A 145 13.94 3.26 4.24
N GLU A 146 14.05 3.55 2.96
CA GLU A 146 13.62 4.80 2.32
C GLU A 146 12.11 5.04 2.43
N LEU A 147 11.32 4.00 2.72
CA LEU A 147 9.87 4.11 2.99
C LEU A 147 9.54 4.64 4.39
N ARG A 148 10.50 4.67 5.33
CA ARG A 148 10.24 5.08 6.71
C ARG A 148 9.63 6.46 6.79
N GLY A 149 8.50 6.56 7.51
CA GLY A 149 7.75 7.79 7.66
C GLY A 149 6.93 8.23 6.44
N LEU A 150 6.90 7.43 5.37
CA LEU A 150 6.05 7.68 4.20
C LEU A 150 4.79 6.80 4.23
N LEU A 151 4.85 5.63 4.89
CA LEU A 151 3.73 4.71 5.03
C LEU A 151 2.83 5.13 6.20
N VAL A 152 2.12 6.23 6.04
CA VAL A 152 1.30 6.90 7.07
C VAL A 152 -0.11 7.19 6.54
N PRO A 153 -1.09 7.50 7.41
CA PRO A 153 -2.41 7.97 6.98
C PRO A 153 -2.33 9.21 6.08
N ALA A 154 -3.27 9.37 5.16
CA ALA A 154 -3.30 10.50 4.23
C ALA A 154 -3.22 11.87 4.90
N CYS A 155 -3.83 12.02 6.09
CA CYS A 155 -3.79 13.28 6.82
C CYS A 155 -2.40 13.61 7.39
N GLU A 156 -1.58 12.61 7.71
CA GLU A 156 -0.19 12.82 8.12
C GLU A 156 0.70 13.12 6.90
N TYR A 157 0.44 12.43 5.79
CA TYR A 157 1.16 12.64 4.54
C TYR A 157 0.91 14.05 3.95
N ASN A 158 -0.35 14.50 3.97
CA ASN A 158 -0.78 15.78 3.37
C ASN A 158 -0.79 16.97 4.37
N GLY A 159 -0.60 16.72 5.67
CA GLY A 159 -0.73 17.73 6.72
C GLY A 159 -2.19 18.10 7.07
N THR A 160 -3.17 17.68 6.29
CA THR A 160 -4.60 17.97 6.47
C THR A 160 -5.48 16.75 6.24
N CYS A 161 -6.68 16.75 6.87
CA CYS A 161 -7.66 15.68 6.74
C CYS A 161 -8.67 15.98 5.64
N HIS A 162 -8.78 15.10 4.64
CA HIS A 162 -9.74 15.18 3.54
C HIS A 162 -10.95 14.25 3.71
N GLU A 163 -11.10 13.59 4.86
CA GLU A 163 -12.25 12.73 5.11
C GLU A 163 -13.53 13.56 5.32
N ILE A 164 -14.67 13.02 4.87
CA ILE A 164 -15.99 13.65 5.03
C ILE A 164 -16.30 13.89 6.51
N ARG A 165 -15.95 12.89 7.36
CA ARG A 165 -16.08 12.97 8.82
C ARG A 165 -14.72 12.80 9.46
N PRO A 166 -13.99 13.90 9.73
CA PRO A 166 -12.65 13.84 10.33
C PRO A 166 -12.68 13.19 11.72
N CYS A 167 -11.63 12.43 12.05
CA CYS A 167 -11.47 11.82 13.38
C CYS A 167 -10.81 12.75 14.41
N GLY A 168 -10.49 13.98 14.04
CA GLY A 168 -9.83 14.97 14.91
C GLY A 168 -8.31 14.86 15.00
N LYS A 169 -7.66 13.88 14.33
CA LYS A 169 -6.19 13.72 14.37
C LYS A 169 -5.45 14.85 13.64
N ALA A 170 -6.03 15.39 12.59
CA ALA A 170 -5.50 16.54 11.85
C ALA A 170 -6.64 17.51 11.51
N ALA A 171 -6.30 18.77 11.29
CA ALA A 171 -7.26 19.77 10.86
C ALA A 171 -7.95 19.35 9.55
N LYS A 172 -9.25 19.63 9.46
CA LYS A 172 -10.00 19.39 8.22
C LYS A 172 -9.47 20.36 7.16
N TRP A 173 -9.28 19.87 5.94
CA TRP A 173 -9.04 20.72 4.79
C TRP A 173 -10.25 21.68 4.61
N ASN A 174 -10.01 22.99 4.65
CA ASN A 174 -11.04 24.00 4.48
C ASN A 174 -11.12 24.40 3.02
N GLU A 175 -12.31 24.26 2.43
CA GLU A 175 -12.60 24.71 1.07
C GLU A 175 -12.43 26.24 0.89
N GLY A 176 -12.30 27.00 1.98
CA GLY A 176 -12.18 28.47 1.98
C GLY A 176 -10.81 29.05 1.63
N SER A 177 -9.81 28.22 1.32
CA SER A 177 -8.50 28.68 0.84
C SER A 177 -8.32 28.62 -0.68
N SER A 178 -9.38 28.32 -1.44
CA SER A 178 -9.41 28.60 -2.87
C SER A 178 -9.50 30.11 -3.03
N GLY A 179 -8.35 30.75 -3.29
CA GLY A 179 -8.33 32.15 -3.68
C GLY A 179 -9.34 32.37 -4.79
N SER A 180 -10.20 33.35 -4.60
CA SER A 180 -11.10 33.86 -5.63
C SER A 180 -10.27 34.08 -6.89
N ILE A 181 -10.42 33.22 -7.88
CA ILE A 181 -10.07 33.57 -9.25
C ILE A 181 -11.14 34.62 -9.61
N SER A 182 -10.77 35.87 -9.50
CA SER A 182 -11.56 36.99 -10.08
C SER A 182 -11.46 36.85 -11.59
N ASP A 183 -12.62 36.76 -12.22
CA ASP A 183 -12.81 36.81 -13.67
C ASP A 183 -12.19 38.10 -14.28
#